data_f61e3529b09b3c17ebdd26659b6d1e12
#
_entry.id   f61e3529b09b3c17ebdd26659b6d1e12
#
_cell.length_a   1.000
_cell.length_b   1.000
_cell.length_c   1.000
_cell.angle_alpha   90.00
_cell.angle_beta   90.00
_cell.angle_gamma   90.00
#
_symmetry.space_group_name_H-M   'P 1'
#
loop_
_entity.id
_entity.type
_entity.pdbx_description
1 polymer ?
#
loop_
_entity_poly.entity_id
_entity_poly.type
_entity_poly.pdbx_seq_one_letter_code
_entity_poly.pdbx_strand_id
1 'polypeptide(L)'
;FTKERIADSDALIIRTRTLCDKALLEGTKVQFIATATIGFDHIDMSYCRSRNIAVSTSAGCNARGVLQWISAALALLARRDGFAPEERTLGIVGVGNVGSLVKEYAEHWGFRTICCDPPRQEREGLDFVSLDEVLTNADIVTLHTPLEAMTFHLIDKWNIPMLHPNAVLINASRGECVETEATQRDDITYITDVWEGEPDIDKEYLEKSLI
;
A
#
# COMPACT_ATOMS: atom_id res chain seq x y z
N PHE A 1 17.73 -16.08 -8.71
CA PHE A 1 18.02 -17.48 -8.34
C PHE A 1 17.50 -18.43 -9.42
N THR A 2 18.12 -19.61 -9.54
CA THR A 2 17.59 -20.71 -10.35
C THR A 2 17.44 -21.94 -9.46
N LYS A 3 16.56 -22.88 -9.84
CA LYS A 3 16.28 -24.08 -9.09
C LYS A 3 17.53 -24.92 -8.79
N GLU A 4 18.43 -25.02 -9.77
CA GLU A 4 19.68 -25.79 -9.63
C GLU A 4 20.62 -25.18 -8.57
N ARG A 5 20.66 -23.86 -8.48
CA ARG A 5 21.50 -23.14 -7.50
C ARG A 5 21.02 -23.26 -6.08
N ILE A 6 19.70 -23.47 -5.88
CA ILE A 6 19.11 -23.53 -4.54
C ILE A 6 18.74 -24.98 -4.12
N ALA A 7 18.99 -25.97 -4.98
CA ALA A 7 18.56 -27.35 -4.77
C ALA A 7 18.97 -27.92 -3.40
N ASP A 8 20.18 -27.60 -2.95
CA ASP A 8 20.78 -28.08 -1.69
C ASP A 8 20.75 -27.03 -0.57
N SER A 9 20.08 -25.90 -0.78
CA SER A 9 19.96 -24.86 0.25
C SER A 9 18.84 -25.18 1.24
N ASP A 10 19.11 -25.00 2.53
CA ASP A 10 18.10 -25.16 3.59
C ASP A 10 17.26 -23.88 3.77
N ALA A 11 17.86 -22.70 3.50
CA ALA A 11 17.23 -21.41 3.66
C ALA A 11 17.56 -20.44 2.52
N LEU A 12 16.62 -19.56 2.20
CA LEU A 12 16.81 -18.48 1.24
C LEU A 12 16.63 -17.12 1.92
N ILE A 13 17.51 -16.17 1.62
CA ILE A 13 17.31 -14.75 1.91
C ILE A 13 17.12 -14.04 0.58
N ILE A 14 15.97 -13.44 0.38
CA ILE A 14 15.55 -12.89 -0.92
C ILE A 14 15.09 -11.43 -0.81
N ARG A 15 14.80 -10.84 -1.96
CA ARG A 15 14.09 -9.58 -2.16
C ARG A 15 13.08 -9.74 -3.29
N THR A 16 12.34 -8.68 -3.64
CA THR A 16 11.23 -8.65 -4.59
C THR A 16 11.48 -9.28 -5.96
N ARG A 17 12.73 -9.28 -6.46
CA ARG A 17 13.07 -9.80 -7.80
C ARG A 17 13.09 -11.34 -7.89
N THR A 18 12.94 -12.05 -6.78
CA THR A 18 12.97 -13.52 -6.75
C THR A 18 11.55 -14.02 -6.55
N LEU A 19 10.94 -14.51 -7.61
CA LEU A 19 9.65 -15.18 -7.51
C LEU A 19 9.84 -16.55 -6.85
N CYS A 20 9.30 -16.73 -5.67
CA CYS A 20 9.34 -17.99 -4.91
C CYS A 20 8.02 -18.74 -5.07
N ASP A 21 7.88 -19.40 -6.19
CA ASP A 21 6.72 -20.21 -6.56
C ASP A 21 7.05 -21.71 -6.58
N LYS A 22 6.06 -22.52 -6.97
CA LYS A 22 6.24 -23.95 -7.16
C LYS A 22 7.36 -24.27 -8.14
N ALA A 23 7.53 -23.51 -9.24
CA ALA A 23 8.54 -23.79 -10.26
C ALA A 23 9.96 -23.67 -9.70
N LEU A 24 10.20 -22.68 -8.85
CA LEU A 24 11.50 -22.48 -8.19
C LEU A 24 11.74 -23.49 -7.05
N LEU A 25 10.72 -23.74 -6.22
CA LEU A 25 10.90 -24.44 -4.92
C LEU A 25 10.69 -25.95 -4.98
N GLU A 26 9.99 -26.47 -5.99
CA GLU A 26 9.68 -27.91 -6.08
C GLU A 26 10.95 -28.76 -6.21
N GLY A 27 11.09 -29.77 -5.34
CA GLY A 27 12.24 -30.69 -5.34
C GLY A 27 13.52 -30.11 -4.73
N THR A 28 13.49 -28.90 -4.16
CA THR A 28 14.60 -28.34 -3.37
C THR A 28 14.50 -28.76 -1.91
N LYS A 29 15.60 -28.53 -1.15
CA LYS A 29 15.66 -28.79 0.30
C LYS A 29 15.22 -27.57 1.14
N VAL A 30 14.79 -26.48 0.52
CA VAL A 30 14.44 -25.24 1.19
C VAL A 30 13.32 -25.46 2.21
N GLN A 31 13.57 -25.06 3.45
CA GLN A 31 12.65 -25.14 4.58
C GLN A 31 12.31 -23.75 5.16
N PHE A 32 13.09 -22.72 4.80
CA PHE A 32 12.91 -21.37 5.31
C PHE A 32 13.18 -20.32 4.23
N ILE A 33 12.32 -19.33 4.17
CA ILE A 33 12.49 -18.16 3.29
C ILE A 33 12.38 -16.91 4.15
N ALA A 34 13.43 -16.07 4.15
CA ALA A 34 13.40 -14.73 4.69
C ALA A 34 13.37 -13.72 3.55
N THR A 35 12.37 -12.84 3.50
CA THR A 35 12.41 -11.72 2.55
C THR A 35 12.76 -10.42 3.28
N ALA A 36 13.79 -9.74 2.76
CA ALA A 36 14.21 -8.42 3.24
C ALA A 36 13.28 -7.31 2.68
N THR A 37 11.97 -7.62 2.58
CA THR A 37 10.91 -6.73 2.10
C THR A 37 9.70 -6.83 3.02
N ILE A 38 8.88 -5.80 3.01
CA ILE A 38 7.61 -5.77 3.76
C ILE A 38 6.58 -6.65 3.06
N GLY A 39 6.36 -6.41 1.77
CA GLY A 39 5.46 -7.20 0.93
C GLY A 39 6.07 -8.56 0.57
N PHE A 40 5.20 -9.51 0.34
CA PHE A 40 5.55 -10.89 0.00
C PHE A 40 4.81 -11.39 -1.26
N ASP A 41 4.35 -10.47 -2.10
CA ASP A 41 3.60 -10.74 -3.35
C ASP A 41 4.39 -11.66 -4.30
N HIS A 42 5.71 -11.67 -4.19
CA HIS A 42 6.63 -12.54 -4.93
C HIS A 42 6.83 -13.94 -4.30
N ILE A 43 6.08 -14.28 -3.25
CA ILE A 43 6.16 -15.58 -2.58
C ILE A 43 4.79 -16.28 -2.62
N ASP A 44 4.73 -17.46 -3.23
CA ASP A 44 3.54 -18.31 -3.16
C ASP A 44 3.38 -18.90 -1.75
N MET A 45 2.68 -18.16 -0.90
CA MET A 45 2.42 -18.52 0.48
C MET A 45 1.62 -19.83 0.60
N SER A 46 0.75 -20.12 -0.36
CA SER A 46 -0.06 -21.35 -0.39
C SER A 46 0.84 -22.56 -0.63
N TYR A 47 1.73 -22.46 -1.61
CA TYR A 47 2.72 -23.49 -1.88
C TYR A 47 3.69 -23.69 -0.71
N CYS A 48 4.21 -22.59 -0.14
CA CYS A 48 5.09 -22.66 1.03
C CYS A 48 4.42 -23.39 2.21
N ARG A 49 3.17 -23.07 2.52
CA ARG A 49 2.41 -23.76 3.58
C ARG A 49 2.23 -25.25 3.27
N SER A 50 1.88 -25.61 2.03
CA SER A 50 1.69 -27.01 1.62
C SER A 50 2.96 -27.86 1.75
N ARG A 51 4.14 -27.22 1.70
CA ARG A 51 5.46 -27.86 1.81
C ARG A 51 6.10 -27.69 3.19
N ASN A 52 5.42 -27.08 4.16
CA ASN A 52 5.95 -26.69 5.48
C ASN A 52 7.21 -25.80 5.39
N ILE A 53 7.29 -24.93 4.37
CA ILE A 53 8.34 -23.94 4.25
C ILE A 53 7.93 -22.73 5.11
N ALA A 54 8.72 -22.41 6.12
CA ALA A 54 8.49 -21.25 6.95
C ALA A 54 8.89 -19.97 6.20
N VAL A 55 8.05 -18.92 6.27
CA VAL A 55 8.32 -17.63 5.63
C VAL A 55 8.36 -16.53 6.69
N SER A 56 9.42 -15.71 6.64
CA SER A 56 9.57 -14.52 7.48
C SER A 56 9.69 -13.27 6.59
N THR A 57 8.93 -12.25 6.92
CA THR A 57 8.97 -10.95 6.22
C THR A 57 9.53 -9.86 7.14
N SER A 58 9.97 -8.76 6.55
CA SER A 58 10.43 -7.59 7.31
C SER A 58 9.31 -6.57 7.55
N ALA A 59 8.11 -7.05 7.90
CA ALA A 59 6.95 -6.21 8.12
C ALA A 59 7.25 -5.06 9.11
N GLY A 60 6.95 -3.84 8.72
CA GLY A 60 7.17 -2.63 9.53
C GLY A 60 8.59 -2.03 9.49
N CYS A 61 9.59 -2.72 8.93
CA CYS A 61 10.98 -2.24 8.96
C CYS A 61 11.17 -0.87 8.29
N ASN A 62 10.40 -0.56 7.27
CA ASN A 62 10.43 0.72 6.54
C ASN A 62 9.23 1.64 6.84
N ALA A 63 8.42 1.34 7.84
CA ALA A 63 7.20 2.11 8.11
C ALA A 63 7.50 3.60 8.36
N ARG A 64 8.61 3.92 9.04
CA ARG A 64 9.05 5.31 9.24
C ARG A 64 9.51 5.99 7.95
N GLY A 65 10.10 5.25 7.01
CA GLY A 65 10.47 5.79 5.68
C GLY A 65 9.22 6.20 4.88
N VAL A 66 8.19 5.34 4.88
CA VAL A 66 6.91 5.67 4.24
C VAL A 66 6.23 6.85 4.95
N LEU A 67 6.23 6.89 6.30
CA LEU A 67 5.74 8.05 7.05
C LEU A 67 6.44 9.34 6.62
N GLN A 68 7.77 9.34 6.46
CA GLN A 68 8.51 10.53 6.02
C GLN A 68 8.07 10.99 4.63
N TRP A 69 7.84 10.05 3.71
CA TRP A 69 7.36 10.36 2.37
C TRP A 69 5.94 10.97 2.41
N ILE A 70 5.01 10.35 3.16
CA ILE A 70 3.66 10.89 3.36
C ILE A 70 3.71 12.28 4.01
N SER A 71 4.58 12.47 5.01
CA SER A 71 4.76 13.78 5.68
C SER A 71 5.21 14.85 4.69
N ALA A 72 6.14 14.51 3.80
CA ALA A 72 6.61 15.43 2.77
C ALA A 72 5.49 15.77 1.77
N ALA A 73 4.72 14.76 1.33
CA ALA A 73 3.58 14.96 0.44
C ALA A 73 2.52 15.88 1.07
N LEU A 74 2.13 15.63 2.34
CA LEU A 74 1.18 16.47 3.06
C LEU A 74 1.69 17.91 3.25
N ALA A 75 2.97 18.10 3.56
CA ALA A 75 3.57 19.43 3.68
C ALA A 75 3.61 20.19 2.35
N LEU A 76 3.89 19.49 1.23
CA LEU A 76 3.82 20.08 -0.11
C LEU A 76 2.40 20.49 -0.49
N LEU A 77 1.42 19.65 -0.19
CA LEU A 77 0.00 19.93 -0.40
C LEU A 77 -0.45 21.16 0.41
N ALA A 78 -0.14 21.18 1.71
CA ALA A 78 -0.49 22.30 2.58
C ALA A 78 0.10 23.63 2.07
N ARG A 79 1.35 23.58 1.58
CA ARG A 79 2.02 24.77 0.98
C ARG A 79 1.40 25.17 -0.36
N ARG A 80 1.08 24.20 -1.24
CA ARG A 80 0.51 24.44 -2.57
C ARG A 80 -0.88 25.05 -2.48
N ASP A 81 -1.73 24.46 -1.62
CA ASP A 81 -3.16 24.77 -1.55
C ASP A 81 -3.49 25.74 -0.42
N GLY A 82 -2.52 26.10 0.42
CA GLY A 82 -2.65 27.13 1.43
C GLY A 82 -3.57 26.79 2.59
N PHE A 83 -3.62 25.50 3.01
CA PHE A 83 -4.46 25.07 4.13
C PHE A 83 -3.64 24.77 5.41
N ALA A 84 -4.28 24.92 6.57
CA ALA A 84 -3.78 24.41 7.83
C ALA A 84 -4.29 22.97 8.07
N PRO A 85 -3.50 22.08 8.72
CA PRO A 85 -3.90 20.70 8.95
C PRO A 85 -5.29 20.54 9.62
N GLU A 86 -5.63 21.43 10.54
CA GLU A 86 -6.91 21.42 11.27
C GLU A 86 -8.13 21.66 10.39
N GLU A 87 -7.91 22.19 9.19
CA GLU A 87 -8.96 22.48 8.22
C GLU A 87 -9.29 21.27 7.35
N ARG A 88 -8.50 20.16 7.46
CA ARG A 88 -8.60 19.01 6.59
C ARG A 88 -8.85 17.72 7.35
N THR A 89 -9.58 16.82 6.69
CA THR A 89 -9.79 15.44 7.14
C THR A 89 -8.91 14.51 6.33
N LEU A 90 -8.04 13.75 7.01
CA LEU A 90 -7.21 12.70 6.42
C LEU A 90 -7.89 11.34 6.58
N GLY A 91 -8.26 10.73 5.47
CA GLY A 91 -8.75 9.36 5.38
C GLY A 91 -7.59 8.38 5.27
N ILE A 92 -7.54 7.39 6.15
CA ILE A 92 -6.46 6.39 6.20
C ILE A 92 -7.06 5.02 5.93
N VAL A 93 -6.67 4.41 4.81
CA VAL A 93 -7.13 3.07 4.41
C VAL A 93 -6.00 2.08 4.62
N GLY A 94 -6.23 1.11 5.54
CA GLY A 94 -5.20 0.21 6.05
C GLY A 94 -4.44 0.81 7.22
N VAL A 95 -4.77 0.39 8.46
CA VAL A 95 -4.20 0.92 9.71
C VAL A 95 -3.24 -0.11 10.34
N GLY A 96 -2.35 -0.64 9.49
CA GLY A 96 -1.26 -1.53 9.88
C GLY A 96 -0.04 -0.78 10.43
N ASN A 97 1.17 -1.32 10.19
CA ASN A 97 2.42 -0.70 10.66
C ASN A 97 2.63 0.73 10.17
N VAL A 98 2.28 1.02 8.92
CA VAL A 98 2.40 2.37 8.33
C VAL A 98 1.22 3.24 8.72
N GLY A 99 -0.01 2.79 8.44
CA GLY A 99 -1.20 3.60 8.66
C GLY A 99 -1.41 4.00 10.12
N SER A 100 -1.00 3.18 11.08
CA SER A 100 -1.03 3.56 12.51
C SER A 100 -0.08 4.71 12.82
N LEU A 101 1.13 4.69 12.25
CA LEU A 101 2.08 5.81 12.40
C LEU A 101 1.55 7.07 11.70
N VAL A 102 1.01 6.93 10.47
CA VAL A 102 0.43 8.07 9.74
C VAL A 102 -0.69 8.70 10.55
N LYS A 103 -1.61 7.88 11.13
CA LYS A 103 -2.67 8.36 12.00
C LYS A 103 -2.13 9.14 13.19
N GLU A 104 -1.21 8.54 13.95
CA GLU A 104 -0.61 9.16 15.14
C GLU A 104 0.02 10.52 14.82
N TYR A 105 0.84 10.60 13.77
CA TYR A 105 1.53 11.83 13.42
C TYR A 105 0.59 12.87 12.80
N ALA A 106 -0.38 12.46 11.97
CA ALA A 106 -1.36 13.38 11.39
C ALA A 106 -2.20 14.06 12.48
N GLU A 107 -2.64 13.32 13.50
CA GLU A 107 -3.35 13.87 14.65
C GLU A 107 -2.50 14.86 15.45
N HIS A 108 -1.19 14.57 15.61
CA HIS A 108 -0.26 15.52 16.24
C HIS A 108 -0.06 16.81 15.44
N TRP A 109 -0.18 16.74 14.11
CA TRP A 109 -0.12 17.94 13.25
C TRP A 109 -1.43 18.70 13.18
N GLY A 110 -2.51 18.17 13.73
CA GLY A 110 -3.82 18.81 13.80
C GLY A 110 -4.86 18.29 12.80
N PHE A 111 -4.54 17.34 11.92
CA PHE A 111 -5.54 16.76 11.02
C PHE A 111 -6.63 16.04 11.82
N ARG A 112 -7.87 16.14 11.34
CA ARG A 112 -8.91 15.18 11.70
C ARG A 112 -8.66 13.90 10.94
N THR A 113 -8.72 12.73 11.60
CA THR A 113 -8.50 11.44 10.94
C THR A 113 -9.75 10.59 10.95
N ILE A 114 -10.01 9.90 9.82
CA ILE A 114 -10.99 8.82 9.72
C ILE A 114 -10.28 7.60 9.12
N CYS A 115 -10.58 6.42 9.65
CA CYS A 115 -9.81 5.22 9.33
C CYS A 115 -10.71 4.08 8.84
N CYS A 116 -10.24 3.35 7.84
CA CYS A 116 -10.86 2.12 7.33
C CYS A 116 -9.85 0.98 7.38
N ASP A 117 -10.16 -0.07 8.14
CA ASP A 117 -9.40 -1.33 8.19
C ASP A 117 -10.33 -2.48 8.61
N PRO A 118 -11.14 -3.03 7.67
CA PRO A 118 -12.10 -4.08 8.00
C PRO A 118 -11.48 -5.32 8.66
N PRO A 119 -10.32 -5.86 8.20
CA PRO A 119 -9.69 -6.99 8.86
C PRO A 119 -9.27 -6.71 10.31
N ARG A 120 -8.87 -5.49 10.61
CA ARG A 120 -8.48 -5.07 11.96
C ARG A 120 -9.71 -4.80 12.83
N GLN A 121 -10.76 -4.23 12.25
CA GLN A 121 -12.04 -4.04 12.92
C GLN A 121 -12.61 -5.37 13.40
N GLU A 122 -12.65 -6.37 12.52
CA GLU A 122 -13.15 -7.71 12.83
C GLU A 122 -12.32 -8.38 13.95
N ARG A 123 -10.99 -8.25 13.89
CA ARG A 123 -10.07 -8.92 14.82
C ARG A 123 -9.97 -8.25 16.19
N GLU A 124 -10.04 -6.91 16.23
CA GLU A 124 -9.73 -6.11 17.43
C GLU A 124 -10.96 -5.39 18.02
N GLY A 125 -12.09 -5.40 17.30
CA GLY A 125 -13.32 -4.72 17.74
C GLY A 125 -13.19 -3.19 17.80
N LEU A 126 -12.29 -2.61 17.01
CA LEU A 126 -12.08 -1.17 16.94
C LEU A 126 -13.11 -0.51 16.02
N ASP A 127 -13.47 0.73 16.33
CA ASP A 127 -14.36 1.51 15.49
C ASP A 127 -13.59 2.08 14.29
N PHE A 128 -13.80 1.45 13.12
CA PHE A 128 -13.39 1.96 11.83
C PHE A 128 -14.64 2.32 11.02
N VAL A 129 -14.49 3.23 10.07
CA VAL A 129 -15.56 3.55 9.11
C VAL A 129 -15.42 2.69 7.85
N SER A 130 -16.45 2.65 7.01
CA SER A 130 -16.39 1.99 5.72
C SER A 130 -15.46 2.73 4.74
N LEU A 131 -15.03 2.06 3.67
CA LEU A 131 -14.28 2.70 2.60
C LEU A 131 -15.08 3.85 1.97
N ASP A 132 -16.36 3.63 1.72
CA ASP A 132 -17.26 4.63 1.14
C ASP A 132 -17.33 5.90 2.02
N GLU A 133 -17.39 5.73 3.33
CA GLU A 133 -17.35 6.85 4.27
C GLU A 133 -16.02 7.59 4.24
N VAL A 134 -14.89 6.89 4.10
CA VAL A 134 -13.58 7.53 3.91
C VAL A 134 -13.57 8.33 2.63
N LEU A 135 -13.97 7.74 1.49
CA LEU A 135 -13.94 8.40 0.18
C LEU A 135 -14.88 9.62 0.12
N THR A 136 -16.01 9.56 0.83
CA THR A 136 -16.99 10.65 0.81
C THR A 136 -16.62 11.81 1.73
N ASN A 137 -15.95 11.54 2.87
CA ASN A 137 -15.78 12.53 3.93
C ASN A 137 -14.33 13.02 4.11
N ALA A 138 -13.34 12.41 3.43
CA ALA A 138 -11.96 12.83 3.54
C ALA A 138 -11.58 13.85 2.46
N ASP A 139 -10.84 14.88 2.83
CA ASP A 139 -10.20 15.82 1.89
C ASP A 139 -8.97 15.17 1.23
N ILE A 140 -8.26 14.34 1.99
CA ILE A 140 -7.07 13.63 1.55
C ILE A 140 -7.23 12.17 1.97
N VAL A 141 -7.10 11.24 1.02
CA VAL A 141 -7.13 9.80 1.27
C VAL A 141 -5.75 9.21 1.05
N THR A 142 -5.25 8.40 1.98
CA THR A 142 -3.96 7.71 1.86
C THR A 142 -4.11 6.21 2.07
N LEU A 143 -3.52 5.43 1.15
CA LEU A 143 -3.61 3.97 1.12
C LEU A 143 -2.36 3.32 1.70
N HIS A 144 -2.56 2.38 2.63
CA HIS A 144 -1.51 1.59 3.29
C HIS A 144 -1.87 0.11 3.39
N THR A 145 -2.56 -0.40 2.38
CA THR A 145 -3.02 -1.78 2.30
C THR A 145 -1.97 -2.69 1.65
N PRO A 146 -1.88 -3.97 2.02
CA PRO A 146 -1.16 -4.95 1.20
C PRO A 146 -1.89 -5.18 -0.13
N LEU A 147 -1.20 -5.74 -1.13
CA LEU A 147 -1.85 -6.22 -2.34
C LEU A 147 -2.35 -7.66 -2.11
N GLU A 148 -3.67 -7.81 -2.09
CA GLU A 148 -4.39 -9.05 -1.94
C GLU A 148 -5.63 -9.03 -2.85
N ALA A 149 -6.34 -10.15 -2.97
CA ALA A 149 -7.54 -10.22 -3.80
C ALA A 149 -8.61 -9.16 -3.44
N MET A 150 -8.72 -8.82 -2.15
CA MET A 150 -9.67 -7.83 -1.64
C MET A 150 -9.22 -6.38 -1.81
N THR A 151 -7.94 -6.15 -2.10
CA THR A 151 -7.34 -4.82 -2.23
C THR A 151 -6.84 -4.53 -3.64
N PHE A 152 -6.95 -5.51 -4.54
CA PHE A 152 -6.74 -5.28 -5.97
C PHE A 152 -7.84 -4.36 -6.50
N HIS A 153 -7.46 -3.25 -7.11
CA HIS A 153 -8.37 -2.17 -7.55
C HIS A 153 -9.33 -1.75 -6.41
N LEU A 154 -8.78 -1.62 -5.19
CA LEU A 154 -9.54 -1.15 -4.04
C LEU A 154 -10.16 0.24 -4.30
N ILE A 155 -9.42 1.07 -5.02
CA ILE A 155 -9.94 2.30 -5.62
C ILE A 155 -10.05 2.07 -7.13
N ASP A 156 -11.26 2.15 -7.63
CA ASP A 156 -11.62 1.86 -9.00
C ASP A 156 -12.56 2.93 -9.60
N LYS A 157 -12.92 2.76 -10.85
CA LYS A 157 -13.85 3.65 -11.56
C LYS A 157 -15.25 3.75 -10.94
N TRP A 158 -15.65 2.80 -10.09
CA TRP A 158 -16.97 2.78 -9.48
C TRP A 158 -17.02 3.56 -8.17
N ASN A 159 -15.92 3.55 -7.39
CA ASN A 159 -15.87 4.22 -6.09
C ASN A 159 -15.06 5.53 -6.08
N ILE A 160 -14.11 5.72 -6.99
CA ILE A 160 -13.37 7.00 -7.10
C ILE A 160 -14.28 8.23 -7.32
N PRO A 161 -15.48 8.12 -7.96
CA PRO A 161 -16.43 9.25 -8.03
C PRO A 161 -16.98 9.71 -6.68
N MET A 162 -16.79 8.93 -5.60
CA MET A 162 -17.18 9.34 -4.24
C MET A 162 -16.24 10.42 -3.68
N LEU A 163 -15.03 10.55 -4.21
CA LEU A 163 -14.13 11.64 -3.86
C LEU A 163 -14.71 12.97 -4.34
N HIS A 164 -14.77 13.94 -3.44
CA HIS A 164 -15.23 15.28 -3.80
C HIS A 164 -14.24 16.03 -4.70
N PRO A 165 -14.65 17.05 -5.44
CA PRO A 165 -13.73 17.89 -6.21
C PRO A 165 -12.63 18.49 -5.34
N ASN A 166 -11.41 18.51 -5.85
CA ASN A 166 -10.18 18.90 -5.19
C ASN A 166 -9.69 17.94 -4.08
N ALA A 167 -10.30 16.75 -3.94
CA ALA A 167 -9.75 15.73 -3.06
C ALA A 167 -8.37 15.26 -3.55
N VAL A 168 -7.58 14.75 -2.62
CA VAL A 168 -6.27 14.18 -2.90
C VAL A 168 -6.30 12.68 -2.58
N LEU A 169 -5.85 11.87 -3.53
CA LEU A 169 -5.61 10.44 -3.33
C LEU A 169 -4.10 10.19 -3.30
N ILE A 170 -3.61 9.58 -2.23
CA ILE A 170 -2.20 9.21 -2.06
C ILE A 170 -2.09 7.69 -2.02
N ASN A 171 -1.28 7.11 -2.91
CA ASN A 171 -0.97 5.68 -2.89
C ASN A 171 0.53 5.46 -2.66
N ALA A 172 0.88 5.01 -1.46
CA ALA A 172 2.23 4.57 -1.08
C ALA A 172 2.22 3.10 -0.66
N SER A 173 1.35 2.29 -1.28
CA SER A 173 1.18 0.87 -0.96
C SER A 173 1.61 -0.04 -2.11
N ARG A 174 0.74 -0.32 -3.05
CA ARG A 174 0.99 -1.06 -4.30
C ARG A 174 0.21 -0.39 -5.44
N GLY A 175 0.80 -0.34 -6.62
CA GLY A 175 0.18 0.27 -7.80
C GLY A 175 -1.20 -0.30 -8.06
N GLU A 176 -1.30 -1.62 -8.06
CA GLU A 176 -2.53 -2.36 -8.35
C GLU A 176 -3.65 -2.19 -7.30
N CYS A 177 -3.40 -1.47 -6.20
CA CYS A 177 -4.48 -1.09 -5.28
C CYS A 177 -5.37 0.02 -5.85
N VAL A 178 -4.93 0.71 -6.90
CA VAL A 178 -5.65 1.78 -7.57
C VAL A 178 -5.73 1.47 -9.07
N GLU A 179 -6.93 1.40 -9.62
CA GLU A 179 -7.13 1.31 -11.07
C GLU A 179 -6.60 2.61 -11.71
N THR A 180 -5.49 2.53 -12.45
CA THR A 180 -4.79 3.73 -12.94
C THR A 180 -5.67 4.60 -13.82
N GLU A 181 -6.50 4.00 -14.70
CA GLU A 181 -7.43 4.75 -15.56
C GLU A 181 -8.46 5.57 -14.74
N ALA A 182 -8.85 5.09 -13.56
CA ALA A 182 -9.81 5.77 -12.70
C ALA A 182 -9.26 7.10 -12.14
N THR A 183 -7.93 7.22 -12.04
CA THR A 183 -7.27 8.43 -11.52
C THR A 183 -7.22 9.58 -12.54
N GLN A 184 -7.65 9.36 -13.79
CA GLN A 184 -7.60 10.36 -14.87
C GLN A 184 -8.71 11.42 -14.78
N ARG A 185 -9.04 11.84 -13.56
CA ARG A 185 -9.96 12.94 -13.26
C ARG A 185 -9.18 14.24 -13.11
N ASP A 186 -9.63 15.29 -13.78
CA ASP A 186 -9.00 16.63 -13.70
C ASP A 186 -9.34 17.37 -12.41
N ASP A 187 -10.33 16.90 -11.65
CA ASP A 187 -10.83 17.53 -10.43
C ASP A 187 -10.28 16.91 -9.13
N ILE A 188 -9.36 15.94 -9.21
CA ILE A 188 -8.65 15.39 -8.07
C ILE A 188 -7.14 15.47 -8.27
N THR A 189 -6.38 15.36 -7.17
CA THR A 189 -4.91 15.20 -7.23
C THR A 189 -4.54 13.77 -6.88
N TYR A 190 -3.81 13.08 -7.77
CA TYR A 190 -3.24 11.77 -7.48
C TYR A 190 -1.75 11.90 -7.20
N ILE A 191 -1.30 11.35 -6.07
CA ILE A 191 0.10 11.32 -5.62
C ILE A 191 0.48 9.87 -5.36
N THR A 192 1.54 9.40 -5.99
CA THR A 192 1.96 8.01 -5.82
C THR A 192 3.46 7.84 -5.99
N ASP A 193 4.04 6.84 -5.30
CA ASP A 193 5.40 6.34 -5.51
C ASP A 193 5.40 4.93 -6.11
N VAL A 194 4.22 4.40 -6.45
CA VAL A 194 4.01 3.07 -7.03
C VAL A 194 2.95 3.13 -8.12
N TRP A 195 3.15 2.40 -9.22
CA TRP A 195 2.23 2.38 -10.35
C TRP A 195 1.80 0.96 -10.70
N GLU A 196 0.56 0.84 -11.15
CA GLU A 196 0.09 -0.38 -11.76
C GLU A 196 0.92 -0.69 -13.01
N GLY A 197 1.35 -1.95 -13.18
CA GLY A 197 2.10 -2.39 -14.35
C GLY A 197 3.59 -2.05 -14.35
N GLU A 198 4.18 -1.58 -13.24
CA GLU A 198 5.62 -1.35 -13.15
C GLU A 198 6.45 -2.55 -13.65
N PRO A 199 7.56 -2.33 -14.38
CA PRO A 199 8.21 -1.04 -14.70
C PRO A 199 7.70 -0.33 -15.98
N ASP A 200 6.74 -0.91 -16.69
CA ASP A 200 6.28 -0.44 -18.01
C ASP A 200 5.10 0.55 -17.87
N ILE A 201 5.37 1.69 -17.23
CA ILE A 201 4.36 2.73 -16.97
C ILE A 201 4.18 3.60 -18.22
N ASP A 202 2.92 3.88 -18.59
CA ASP A 202 2.62 4.82 -19.66
C ASP A 202 3.04 6.25 -19.26
N LYS A 203 3.75 6.93 -20.18
CA LYS A 203 4.26 8.28 -19.93
C LYS A 203 3.16 9.31 -19.67
N GLU A 204 1.98 9.11 -20.25
CA GLU A 204 0.85 10.02 -20.04
C GLU A 204 0.45 10.07 -18.55
N TYR A 205 0.51 8.95 -17.83
CA TYR A 205 0.21 8.92 -16.40
C TYR A 205 1.27 9.63 -15.56
N LEU A 206 2.55 9.48 -15.93
CA LEU A 206 3.65 10.15 -15.22
C LEU A 206 3.61 11.67 -15.34
N GLU A 207 3.15 12.19 -16.49
CA GLU A 207 3.05 13.64 -16.73
C GLU A 207 1.93 14.30 -15.91
N LYS A 208 0.90 13.56 -15.51
CA LYS A 208 -0.23 14.04 -14.71
C LYS A 208 -0.01 13.87 -13.20
N SER A 209 0.96 13.07 -12.78
CA SER A 209 1.26 12.91 -11.36
C SER A 209 2.02 14.09 -10.80
N LEU A 210 1.81 14.39 -9.53
CA LEU A 210 2.44 15.54 -8.87
C LEU A 210 3.86 15.24 -8.39
N ILE A 211 4.17 13.95 -8.18
CA ILE A 211 5.49 13.44 -7.72
C ILE A 211 5.70 12.08 -8.35
#